data_37e25cc3b15b4bc42399b624f8ef15fb
#
_entry.id   37e25cc3b15b4bc42399b624f8ef15fb
#
_cell.length_a   1.000
_cell.length_b   1.000
_cell.length_c   1.000
_cell.angle_alpha   90.00
_cell.angle_beta   90.00
_cell.angle_gamma   90.00
#
_symmetry.space_group_name_H-M   'P 1'
#
loop_
_entity.id
_entity.type
_entity.pdbx_description
1 polymer ?
#
loop_
_entity_poly.entity_id
_entity_poly.type
_entity_poly.pdbx_seq_one_letter_code
_entity_poly.pdbx_strand_id
1 'polypeptide(L)'
;MTKQIKAHKNILELIGNTPLIELNKITAGFKGNFYAKVEAFNPGHSSKDRIALYIIEQAEKKGILKPGDTIVETTSGNTGFSIAMVSIIKGYKCILAVSSKSSKDKIDMLRTMGAQVHVCPAHVSADDPRSYYEVAKTIHKNTPNSVYINQYFNKLNIEAHYQSTGKEIWEQTNGQITHLVACSGTGGTISGIARYLKEKNSQVQVIGIDAYGSVLKKYHETGALDR
;
A
#
# COMPACT_ATOMS: atom_id res chain seq x y z
N MET A 1 -18.01 31.81 -24.39
CA MET A 1 -17.07 31.16 -23.44
C MET A 1 -17.21 29.67 -23.60
N THR A 2 -16.25 29.00 -24.20
CA THR A 2 -16.22 27.54 -24.29
C THR A 2 -16.04 26.98 -22.90
N LYS A 3 -17.01 26.20 -22.40
CA LYS A 3 -16.89 25.46 -21.12
C LYS A 3 -15.73 24.47 -21.24
N GLN A 4 -14.67 24.70 -20.50
CA GLN A 4 -13.54 23.79 -20.46
C GLN A 4 -13.98 22.43 -19.91
N ILE A 5 -13.70 21.35 -20.62
CA ILE A 5 -14.00 19.99 -20.18
C ILE A 5 -13.12 19.70 -18.95
N LYS A 6 -13.75 19.31 -17.84
CA LYS A 6 -13.07 18.85 -16.62
C LYS A 6 -12.94 17.33 -16.68
N ALA A 7 -11.84 16.83 -17.24
CA ALA A 7 -11.53 15.42 -17.29
C ALA A 7 -10.18 15.14 -16.59
N HIS A 8 -10.06 14.02 -15.92
CA HIS A 8 -8.79 13.53 -15.40
C HIS A 8 -7.90 13.08 -16.56
N LYS A 9 -6.60 13.36 -16.50
CA LYS A 9 -5.64 12.96 -17.54
C LYS A 9 -5.46 11.45 -17.60
N ASN A 10 -5.47 10.79 -16.44
CA ASN A 10 -5.41 9.35 -16.32
C ASN A 10 -5.98 8.91 -14.96
N ILE A 11 -6.10 7.62 -14.77
CA ILE A 11 -6.71 7.01 -13.57
C ILE A 11 -5.89 7.23 -12.28
N LEU A 12 -4.60 7.58 -12.37
CA LEU A 12 -3.76 7.82 -11.19
C LEU A 12 -4.20 9.06 -10.42
N GLU A 13 -4.85 10.03 -11.10
CA GLU A 13 -5.42 11.21 -10.46
C GLU A 13 -6.63 10.91 -9.56
N LEU A 14 -7.16 9.70 -9.64
CA LEU A 14 -8.26 9.22 -8.78
C LEU A 14 -7.76 8.49 -7.53
N ILE A 15 -6.45 8.31 -7.38
CA ILE A 15 -5.87 7.67 -6.19
C ILE A 15 -5.95 8.65 -5.01
N GLY A 16 -6.50 8.16 -3.91
CA GLY A 16 -6.74 8.97 -2.71
C GLY A 16 -8.11 9.63 -2.70
N ASN A 17 -8.30 10.57 -1.79
CA ASN A 17 -9.58 11.24 -1.53
C ASN A 17 -10.76 10.26 -1.40
N THR A 18 -10.48 9.09 -0.85
CA THR A 18 -11.47 8.03 -0.67
C THR A 18 -12.55 8.47 0.31
N PRO A 19 -13.81 7.99 0.17
CA PRO A 19 -14.89 8.42 1.03
C PRO A 19 -14.71 7.92 2.46
N LEU A 20 -15.23 8.72 3.39
CA LEU A 20 -15.48 8.36 4.77
C LEU A 20 -16.99 8.08 4.91
N ILE A 21 -17.36 6.87 5.31
CA ILE A 21 -18.76 6.44 5.41
C ILE A 21 -19.15 6.23 6.85
N GLU A 22 -20.27 6.78 7.26
CA GLU A 22 -20.84 6.56 8.59
C GLU A 22 -21.42 5.14 8.71
N LEU A 23 -21.08 4.47 9.81
CA LEU A 23 -21.57 3.12 10.11
C LEU A 23 -22.77 3.19 11.04
N ASN A 24 -23.98 2.95 10.52
CA ASN A 24 -25.21 3.16 11.28
C ASN A 24 -25.74 1.86 11.91
N LYS A 25 -25.96 0.82 11.09
CA LYS A 25 -26.63 -0.41 11.55
C LYS A 25 -25.76 -1.26 12.45
N ILE A 26 -24.48 -1.47 12.04
CA ILE A 26 -23.55 -2.35 12.77
C ILE A 26 -23.12 -1.75 14.11
N THR A 27 -23.24 -0.45 14.25
CA THR A 27 -22.87 0.30 15.46
C THR A 27 -24.09 0.73 16.30
N ALA A 28 -25.29 0.33 15.90
CA ALA A 28 -26.51 0.63 16.65
C ALA A 28 -26.41 0.11 18.09
N GLY A 29 -26.64 0.99 19.05
CA GLY A 29 -26.54 0.67 20.48
C GLY A 29 -25.19 0.99 21.12
N PHE A 30 -24.16 1.32 20.36
CA PHE A 30 -22.89 1.82 20.89
C PHE A 30 -22.90 3.35 21.01
N LYS A 31 -22.24 3.87 22.02
CA LYS A 31 -22.04 5.33 22.18
C LYS A 31 -20.93 5.80 21.23
N GLY A 32 -21.18 6.90 20.53
CA GLY A 32 -20.21 7.53 19.65
C GLY A 32 -20.59 7.44 18.17
N ASN A 33 -19.80 8.08 17.31
CA ASN A 33 -19.96 8.08 15.87
C ASN A 33 -18.84 7.22 15.26
N PHE A 34 -19.21 6.32 14.36
CA PHE A 34 -18.30 5.35 13.78
C PHE A 34 -18.24 5.54 12.27
N TYR A 35 -17.04 5.57 11.73
CA TYR A 35 -16.80 5.82 10.31
C TYR A 35 -15.85 4.79 9.73
N ALA A 36 -16.04 4.46 8.45
CA ALA A 36 -15.12 3.66 7.67
C ALA A 36 -14.47 4.49 6.56
N LYS A 37 -13.16 4.54 6.54
CA LYS A 37 -12.37 5.07 5.42
C LYS A 37 -12.28 3.99 4.35
N VAL A 38 -13.01 4.15 3.24
CA VAL A 38 -13.22 3.07 2.26
C VAL A 38 -12.17 3.10 1.16
N GLU A 39 -11.02 2.48 1.43
CA GLU A 39 -9.88 2.43 0.50
C GLU A 39 -10.13 1.60 -0.78
N ALA A 40 -11.23 0.82 -0.81
CA ALA A 40 -11.66 0.11 -2.01
C ALA A 40 -12.11 1.03 -3.16
N PHE A 41 -12.33 2.32 -2.88
CA PHE A 41 -12.62 3.32 -3.90
C PHE A 41 -11.38 3.84 -4.65
N ASN A 42 -10.17 3.48 -4.23
CA ASN A 42 -9.01 3.67 -5.08
C ASN A 42 -9.16 2.83 -6.38
N PRO A 43 -8.61 3.25 -7.51
CA PRO A 43 -8.72 2.53 -8.79
C PRO A 43 -8.29 1.07 -8.76
N GLY A 44 -7.27 0.74 -7.97
CA GLY A 44 -6.80 -0.64 -7.72
C GLY A 44 -7.47 -1.31 -6.54
N HIS A 45 -8.59 -0.76 -6.07
CA HIS A 45 -9.44 -1.30 -5.00
C HIS A 45 -8.75 -1.51 -3.66
N SER A 46 -7.69 -0.73 -3.37
CA SER A 46 -6.99 -0.85 -2.07
C SER A 46 -6.13 0.36 -1.73
N SER A 47 -5.72 0.43 -0.46
CA SER A 47 -4.75 1.42 0.03
C SER A 47 -3.36 1.31 -0.63
N LYS A 48 -3.09 0.23 -1.35
CA LYS A 48 -1.79 -0.01 -1.98
C LYS A 48 -1.54 0.89 -3.19
N ASP A 49 -2.59 1.44 -3.79
CA ASP A 49 -2.46 2.44 -4.86
C ASP A 49 -1.68 3.66 -4.37
N ARG A 50 -1.96 4.10 -3.15
CA ARG A 50 -1.28 5.25 -2.55
C ARG A 50 0.22 5.05 -2.41
N ILE A 51 0.63 3.89 -1.89
CA ILE A 51 2.05 3.60 -1.69
C ILE A 51 2.77 3.37 -3.02
N ALA A 52 2.13 2.69 -3.99
CA ALA A 52 2.69 2.47 -5.30
C ALA A 52 2.96 3.80 -6.01
N LEU A 53 1.96 4.68 -6.10
CA LEU A 53 2.10 5.98 -6.73
C LEU A 53 3.15 6.83 -6.01
N TYR A 54 3.05 6.95 -4.68
CA TYR A 54 3.93 7.81 -3.89
C TYR A 54 5.40 7.39 -3.99
N ILE A 55 5.70 6.10 -3.83
CA ILE A 55 7.10 5.60 -3.88
C ILE A 55 7.70 5.82 -5.27
N ILE A 56 6.94 5.53 -6.33
CA ILE A 56 7.38 5.71 -7.71
C ILE A 56 7.63 7.21 -7.98
N GLU A 57 6.73 8.09 -7.60
CA GLU A 57 6.92 9.53 -7.78
C GLU A 57 8.09 10.10 -6.97
N GLN A 58 8.35 9.56 -5.77
CA GLN A 58 9.54 9.97 -5.01
C GLN A 58 10.83 9.48 -5.68
N ALA A 59 10.84 8.31 -6.31
CA ALA A 59 11.97 7.81 -7.07
C ALA A 59 12.23 8.67 -8.33
N GLU A 60 11.17 9.07 -9.03
CA GLU A 60 11.23 10.02 -10.16
C GLU A 60 11.82 11.38 -9.73
N LYS A 61 11.26 11.98 -8.68
CA LYS A 61 11.72 13.29 -8.14
C LYS A 61 13.19 13.28 -7.74
N LYS A 62 13.69 12.14 -7.27
CA LYS A 62 15.10 11.96 -6.89
C LYS A 62 16.01 11.59 -8.06
N GLY A 63 15.48 11.43 -9.27
CA GLY A 63 16.22 10.99 -10.45
C GLY A 63 16.72 9.53 -10.38
N ILE A 64 16.20 8.75 -9.42
CA ILE A 64 16.54 7.32 -9.25
C ILE A 64 15.80 6.49 -10.31
N LEU A 65 14.58 6.89 -10.68
CA LEU A 65 13.74 6.24 -11.68
C LEU A 65 13.56 7.19 -12.88
N LYS A 66 13.86 6.70 -14.08
CA LYS A 66 13.78 7.45 -15.33
C LYS A 66 12.86 6.74 -16.32
N PRO A 67 12.28 7.45 -17.31
CA PRO A 67 11.44 6.82 -18.34
C PRO A 67 12.10 5.60 -18.98
N GLY A 68 11.36 4.49 -19.04
CA GLY A 68 11.85 3.22 -19.60
C GLY A 68 12.56 2.29 -18.63
N ASP A 69 12.84 2.75 -17.42
CA ASP A 69 13.41 1.93 -16.34
C ASP A 69 12.45 0.82 -15.91
N THR A 70 12.96 -0.08 -15.07
CA THR A 70 12.20 -1.25 -14.58
C THR A 70 11.86 -1.11 -13.10
N ILE A 71 10.62 -1.37 -12.75
CA ILE A 71 10.15 -1.47 -11.38
C ILE A 71 10.06 -2.94 -10.99
N VAL A 72 10.67 -3.30 -9.86
CA VAL A 72 10.67 -4.67 -9.32
C VAL A 72 9.97 -4.67 -7.97
N GLU A 73 9.14 -5.67 -7.70
CA GLU A 73 8.53 -5.87 -6.37
C GLU A 73 8.26 -7.33 -6.09
N THR A 74 8.21 -7.65 -4.80
CA THR A 74 7.70 -8.91 -4.28
C THR A 74 6.29 -8.70 -3.73
N THR A 75 5.33 -9.49 -4.19
CA THR A 75 3.93 -9.31 -3.79
C THR A 75 3.12 -10.59 -3.93
N SER A 76 2.14 -10.73 -3.06
CA SER A 76 1.13 -11.80 -3.14
C SER A 76 -0.30 -11.27 -3.37
N GLY A 77 -0.44 -9.96 -3.60
CA GLY A 77 -1.78 -9.35 -3.64
C GLY A 77 -1.84 -7.95 -4.25
N ASN A 78 -2.58 -7.08 -3.58
CA ASN A 78 -2.98 -5.76 -4.07
C ASN A 78 -1.82 -4.84 -4.46
N THR A 79 -0.66 -4.95 -3.80
CA THR A 79 0.52 -4.15 -4.14
C THR A 79 0.99 -4.40 -5.56
N GLY A 80 0.97 -5.66 -6.03
CA GLY A 80 1.34 -5.98 -7.39
C GLY A 80 0.43 -5.33 -8.42
N PHE A 81 -0.88 -5.35 -8.17
CA PHE A 81 -1.85 -4.68 -9.02
C PHE A 81 -1.57 -3.18 -9.10
N SER A 82 -1.42 -2.54 -7.95
CA SER A 82 -1.18 -1.09 -7.87
C SER A 82 0.12 -0.69 -8.58
N ILE A 83 1.20 -1.46 -8.39
CA ILE A 83 2.49 -1.20 -9.06
C ILE A 83 2.38 -1.41 -10.56
N ALA A 84 1.73 -2.49 -11.02
CA ALA A 84 1.52 -2.73 -12.46
C ALA A 84 0.71 -1.60 -13.10
N MET A 85 -0.37 -1.14 -12.45
CA MET A 85 -1.19 -0.02 -12.90
C MET A 85 -0.38 1.28 -13.02
N VAL A 86 0.38 1.64 -12.00
CA VAL A 86 1.21 2.85 -12.04
C VAL A 86 2.30 2.72 -13.10
N SER A 87 2.93 1.54 -13.19
CA SER A 87 4.00 1.29 -14.17
C SER A 87 3.52 1.44 -15.60
N ILE A 88 2.41 0.81 -15.99
CA ILE A 88 1.90 0.88 -17.36
C ILE A 88 1.51 2.30 -17.76
N ILE A 89 0.91 3.06 -16.84
CA ILE A 89 0.47 4.44 -17.13
C ILE A 89 1.65 5.40 -17.24
N LYS A 90 2.71 5.18 -16.44
CA LYS A 90 3.92 6.00 -16.46
C LYS A 90 4.98 5.51 -17.45
N GLY A 91 4.75 4.40 -18.17
CA GLY A 91 5.64 3.87 -19.19
C GLY A 91 6.87 3.12 -18.65
N TYR A 92 6.77 2.54 -17.45
CA TYR A 92 7.80 1.71 -16.84
C TYR A 92 7.60 0.23 -17.16
N LYS A 93 8.68 -0.53 -17.25
CA LYS A 93 8.64 -1.98 -17.19
C LYS A 93 8.31 -2.43 -15.76
N CYS A 94 7.57 -3.51 -15.62
CA CYS A 94 7.17 -4.03 -14.31
C CYS A 94 7.52 -5.52 -14.21
N ILE A 95 8.28 -5.88 -13.18
CA ILE A 95 8.64 -7.28 -12.89
C ILE A 95 8.20 -7.60 -11.46
N LEU A 96 7.38 -8.63 -11.32
CA LEU A 96 6.80 -9.03 -10.04
C LEU A 96 7.17 -10.47 -9.69
N ALA A 97 7.76 -10.66 -8.52
CA ALA A 97 7.91 -11.98 -7.91
C ALA A 97 6.70 -12.26 -7.01
N VAL A 98 5.95 -13.31 -7.31
CA VAL A 98 4.71 -13.66 -6.61
C VAL A 98 4.77 -15.05 -6.01
N SER A 99 4.12 -15.25 -4.86
CA SER A 99 4.00 -16.57 -4.26
C SER A 99 3.05 -17.46 -5.05
N SER A 100 3.35 -18.76 -5.17
CA SER A 100 2.48 -19.77 -5.77
C SER A 100 1.15 -19.98 -5.01
N LYS A 101 0.98 -19.37 -3.83
CA LYS A 101 -0.31 -19.27 -3.12
C LYS A 101 -1.26 -18.26 -3.76
N SER A 102 -0.77 -17.37 -4.61
CA SER A 102 -1.63 -16.41 -5.32
C SER A 102 -2.54 -17.15 -6.29
N SER A 103 -3.81 -16.74 -6.37
CA SER A 103 -4.74 -17.36 -7.30
C SER A 103 -4.27 -17.16 -8.75
N LYS A 104 -4.62 -18.12 -9.61
CA LYS A 104 -4.33 -18.04 -11.05
C LYS A 104 -4.86 -16.75 -11.66
N ASP A 105 -6.09 -16.35 -11.32
CA ASP A 105 -6.73 -15.14 -11.84
C ASP A 105 -5.94 -13.87 -11.50
N LYS A 106 -5.38 -13.77 -10.29
CA LYS A 106 -4.52 -12.63 -9.91
C LYS A 106 -3.23 -12.60 -10.72
N ILE A 107 -2.61 -13.75 -10.93
CA ILE A 107 -1.38 -13.86 -11.73
C ILE A 107 -1.66 -13.49 -13.18
N ASP A 108 -2.73 -14.01 -13.77
CA ASP A 108 -3.11 -13.74 -15.16
C ASP A 108 -3.51 -12.27 -15.36
N MET A 109 -4.19 -11.66 -14.38
CA MET A 109 -4.49 -10.23 -14.39
C MET A 109 -3.21 -9.37 -14.42
N LEU A 110 -2.21 -9.68 -13.59
CA LEU A 110 -0.93 -8.96 -13.60
C LEU A 110 -0.21 -9.07 -14.94
N ARG A 111 -0.24 -10.25 -15.56
CA ARG A 111 0.32 -10.47 -16.90
C ARG A 111 -0.42 -9.70 -17.98
N THR A 112 -1.75 -9.67 -17.91
CA THR A 112 -2.60 -8.90 -18.83
C THR A 112 -2.33 -7.41 -18.74
N MET A 113 -1.95 -6.92 -17.56
CA MET A 113 -1.49 -5.54 -17.35
C MET A 113 -0.05 -5.29 -17.83
N GLY A 114 0.59 -6.27 -18.48
CA GLY A 114 1.94 -6.13 -19.04
C GLY A 114 3.08 -6.38 -18.04
N ALA A 115 2.80 -6.82 -16.83
CA ALA A 115 3.85 -7.17 -15.87
C ALA A 115 4.49 -8.53 -16.23
N GLN A 116 5.81 -8.61 -16.16
CA GLN A 116 6.52 -9.89 -16.13
C GLN A 116 6.37 -10.52 -14.76
N VAL A 117 5.76 -11.71 -14.67
CA VAL A 117 5.45 -12.35 -13.40
C VAL A 117 6.27 -13.62 -13.22
N HIS A 118 7.07 -13.65 -12.15
CA HIS A 118 7.82 -14.82 -11.67
C HIS A 118 7.07 -15.48 -10.52
N VAL A 119 6.58 -16.69 -10.73
CA VAL A 119 5.87 -17.45 -9.70
C VAL A 119 6.87 -18.27 -8.90
N CYS A 120 6.95 -18.02 -7.60
CA CYS A 120 7.90 -18.61 -6.67
C CYS A 120 7.21 -19.58 -5.71
N PRO A 121 7.89 -20.67 -5.26
CA PRO A 121 7.31 -21.64 -4.34
C PRO A 121 6.94 -20.99 -2.99
N ALA A 122 5.78 -21.38 -2.46
CA ALA A 122 5.22 -20.80 -1.24
C ALA A 122 5.69 -21.49 0.06
N HIS A 123 6.29 -22.67 -0.06
CA HIS A 123 6.63 -23.56 1.07
C HIS A 123 8.13 -23.52 1.42
N VAL A 124 8.81 -22.47 1.00
CA VAL A 124 10.22 -22.24 1.32
C VAL A 124 10.36 -21.12 2.35
N SER A 125 11.46 -21.10 3.10
CA SER A 125 11.78 -20.03 4.04
C SER A 125 12.02 -18.70 3.30
N ALA A 126 11.92 -17.57 4.00
CA ALA A 126 12.06 -16.25 3.39
C ALA A 126 13.47 -16.02 2.81
N ASP A 127 14.49 -16.66 3.36
CA ASP A 127 15.89 -16.62 2.99
C ASP A 127 16.30 -17.69 1.94
N ASP A 128 15.38 -18.59 1.57
CA ASP A 128 15.62 -19.54 0.48
C ASP A 128 15.79 -18.79 -0.84
N PRO A 129 16.83 -19.07 -1.67
CA PRO A 129 17.03 -18.41 -2.95
C PRO A 129 15.83 -18.48 -3.90
N ARG A 130 14.94 -19.44 -3.73
CA ARG A 130 13.69 -19.62 -4.51
C ARG A 130 12.52 -18.82 -3.96
N SER A 131 12.65 -18.22 -2.77
CA SER A 131 11.60 -17.41 -2.18
C SER A 131 11.33 -16.19 -3.06
N TYR A 132 10.09 -15.73 -3.08
CA TYR A 132 9.75 -14.55 -3.87
C TYR A 132 10.47 -13.28 -3.39
N TYR A 133 10.96 -13.26 -2.16
CA TYR A 133 11.80 -12.19 -1.63
C TYR A 133 13.20 -12.19 -2.28
N GLU A 134 13.87 -13.33 -2.28
CA GLU A 134 15.24 -13.45 -2.82
C GLU A 134 15.24 -13.40 -4.35
N VAL A 135 14.20 -13.95 -4.99
CA VAL A 135 14.01 -13.83 -6.44
C VAL A 135 13.86 -12.36 -6.85
N ALA A 136 13.05 -11.56 -6.16
CA ALA A 136 12.89 -10.14 -6.47
C ALA A 136 14.21 -9.37 -6.27
N LYS A 137 14.96 -9.64 -5.20
CA LYS A 137 16.28 -9.04 -4.97
C LYS A 137 17.27 -9.40 -6.08
N THR A 138 17.29 -10.67 -6.49
CA THR A 138 18.16 -11.16 -7.55
C THR A 138 17.80 -10.53 -8.90
N ILE A 139 16.51 -10.41 -9.22
CA ILE A 139 16.04 -9.72 -10.42
C ILE A 139 16.51 -8.27 -10.41
N HIS A 140 16.28 -7.55 -9.31
CA HIS A 140 16.71 -6.17 -9.18
C HIS A 140 18.23 -6.02 -9.36
N LYS A 141 19.02 -6.88 -8.69
CA LYS A 141 20.49 -6.85 -8.79
C LYS A 141 20.99 -7.06 -10.23
N ASN A 142 20.29 -7.92 -11.00
CA ASN A 142 20.69 -8.31 -12.36
C ASN A 142 20.02 -7.47 -13.45
N THR A 143 19.14 -6.53 -13.07
CA THR A 143 18.45 -5.67 -14.04
C THR A 143 19.00 -4.25 -13.91
N PRO A 144 19.83 -3.79 -14.85
CA PRO A 144 20.29 -2.42 -14.89
C PRO A 144 19.10 -1.44 -14.92
N ASN A 145 19.26 -0.28 -14.31
CA ASN A 145 18.23 0.75 -14.27
C ASN A 145 16.89 0.23 -13.73
N SER A 146 16.94 -0.50 -12.62
CA SER A 146 15.73 -0.96 -11.93
C SER A 146 15.61 -0.34 -10.53
N VAL A 147 14.38 -0.24 -10.05
CA VAL A 147 14.04 0.19 -8.69
C VAL A 147 13.25 -0.92 -8.01
N TYR A 148 13.74 -1.37 -6.86
CA TYR A 148 13.01 -2.30 -6.00
C TYR A 148 12.19 -1.51 -4.97
N ILE A 149 10.87 -1.62 -5.05
CA ILE A 149 9.94 -0.87 -4.18
C ILE A 149 10.10 -1.27 -2.72
N ASN A 150 10.23 -2.60 -2.46
CA ASN A 150 10.50 -3.15 -1.12
C ASN A 150 9.50 -2.66 -0.06
N GLN A 151 8.21 -2.86 -0.28
CA GLN A 151 7.12 -2.33 0.55
C GLN A 151 7.25 -2.60 2.05
N TYR A 152 7.89 -3.71 2.44
CA TYR A 152 8.03 -4.10 3.84
C TYR A 152 9.05 -3.25 4.61
N PHE A 153 10.09 -2.75 3.95
CA PHE A 153 11.19 -2.01 4.58
C PHE A 153 11.32 -0.57 4.09
N ASN A 154 10.56 -0.18 3.08
CA ASN A 154 10.61 1.18 2.52
C ASN A 154 9.82 2.16 3.40
N LYS A 155 10.52 3.07 4.05
CA LYS A 155 9.90 4.10 4.90
C LYS A 155 8.92 5.02 4.14
N LEU A 156 9.03 5.10 2.81
CA LEU A 156 8.08 5.84 1.99
C LEU A 156 6.67 5.23 2.00
N ASN A 157 6.52 3.96 2.41
CA ASN A 157 5.22 3.36 2.66
C ASN A 157 4.48 4.07 3.81
N ILE A 158 5.18 4.37 4.90
CA ILE A 158 4.64 5.13 6.03
C ILE A 158 4.36 6.57 5.59
N GLU A 159 5.30 7.19 4.89
CA GLU A 159 5.20 8.58 4.44
C GLU A 159 4.03 8.77 3.48
N ALA A 160 3.75 7.84 2.58
CA ALA A 160 2.60 7.89 1.68
C ALA A 160 1.27 8.06 2.45
N HIS A 161 1.08 7.28 3.51
CA HIS A 161 -0.12 7.37 4.35
C HIS A 161 -0.14 8.59 5.28
N TYR A 162 1.03 9.06 5.71
CA TYR A 162 1.14 10.31 6.45
C TYR A 162 0.72 11.50 5.58
N GLN A 163 1.22 11.59 4.36
CA GLN A 163 0.96 12.72 3.45
C GLN A 163 -0.44 12.68 2.80
N SER A 164 -1.11 11.54 2.82
CA SER A 164 -2.42 11.38 2.19
C SER A 164 -3.49 10.92 3.17
N THR A 165 -3.54 9.64 3.51
CA THR A 165 -4.65 9.02 4.26
C THR A 165 -4.87 9.67 5.63
N GLY A 166 -3.78 9.95 6.36
CA GLY A 166 -3.87 10.60 7.68
C GLY A 166 -4.42 12.02 7.58
N LYS A 167 -3.96 12.78 6.58
CA LYS A 167 -4.45 14.12 6.28
C LYS A 167 -5.93 14.10 5.90
N GLU A 168 -6.33 13.22 4.98
CA GLU A 168 -7.72 13.08 4.54
C GLU A 168 -8.65 12.76 5.71
N ILE A 169 -8.28 11.82 6.59
CA ILE A 169 -9.09 11.44 7.75
C ILE A 169 -9.25 12.66 8.69
N TRP A 170 -8.16 13.38 8.96
CA TRP A 170 -8.23 14.57 9.79
C TRP A 170 -9.17 15.64 9.23
N GLU A 171 -9.07 15.92 7.94
CA GLU A 171 -9.91 16.89 7.24
C GLU A 171 -11.36 16.44 7.18
N GLN A 172 -11.63 15.19 6.82
CA GLN A 172 -12.98 14.63 6.70
C GLN A 172 -13.71 14.52 8.03
N THR A 173 -12.97 14.42 9.14
CA THR A 173 -13.56 14.41 10.49
C THR A 173 -13.56 15.80 11.14
N ASN A 174 -13.16 16.86 10.41
CA ASN A 174 -12.96 18.20 10.95
C ASN A 174 -12.12 18.22 12.25
N GLY A 175 -11.12 17.32 12.32
CA GLY A 175 -10.26 17.15 13.49
C GLY A 175 -10.94 16.56 14.73
N GLN A 176 -12.16 16.04 14.61
CA GLN A 176 -12.93 15.50 15.76
C GLN A 176 -12.65 14.03 16.03
N ILE A 177 -11.79 13.39 15.26
CA ILE A 177 -11.44 11.98 15.45
C ILE A 177 -10.81 11.76 16.83
N THR A 178 -11.32 10.78 17.57
CA THR A 178 -10.81 10.37 18.89
C THR A 178 -10.08 9.02 18.85
N HIS A 179 -10.48 8.12 17.97
CA HIS A 179 -9.95 6.77 17.86
C HIS A 179 -9.69 6.40 16.40
N LEU A 180 -8.49 5.88 16.13
CA LEU A 180 -8.14 5.22 14.89
C LEU A 180 -8.10 3.71 15.14
N VAL A 181 -8.88 2.95 14.37
CA VAL A 181 -8.81 1.48 14.37
C VAL A 181 -8.30 1.03 13.02
N ALA A 182 -7.21 0.28 12.96
CA ALA A 182 -6.62 -0.18 11.71
C ALA A 182 -5.93 -1.53 11.86
N CYS A 183 -5.98 -2.34 10.78
CA CYS A 183 -5.24 -3.60 10.71
C CYS A 183 -3.76 -3.34 10.38
N SER A 184 -2.90 -4.24 10.82
CA SER A 184 -1.48 -4.22 10.47
C SER A 184 -1.11 -5.38 9.53
N GLY A 185 -0.53 -5.03 8.39
CA GLY A 185 0.16 -5.95 7.48
C GLY A 185 1.64 -5.54 7.40
N THR A 186 1.99 -4.62 6.49
CA THR A 186 3.34 -4.00 6.45
C THR A 186 3.56 -2.95 7.55
N GLY A 187 2.50 -2.55 8.25
CA GLY A 187 2.53 -1.48 9.24
C GLY A 187 2.43 -0.06 8.66
N GLY A 188 2.64 0.13 7.35
CA GLY A 188 2.71 1.46 6.73
C GLY A 188 1.45 2.30 6.92
N THR A 189 0.28 1.71 6.70
CA THR A 189 -1.01 2.41 6.79
C THR A 189 -1.26 2.93 8.21
N ILE A 190 -1.24 2.02 9.21
CA ILE A 190 -1.51 2.41 10.60
C ILE A 190 -0.47 3.39 11.12
N SER A 191 0.82 3.17 10.82
CA SER A 191 1.91 4.03 11.29
C SER A 191 1.86 5.43 10.67
N GLY A 192 1.61 5.53 9.35
CA GLY A 192 1.52 6.82 8.66
C GLY A 192 0.33 7.65 9.14
N ILE A 193 -0.85 7.02 9.24
CA ILE A 193 -2.06 7.69 9.74
C ILE A 193 -1.87 8.10 11.20
N ALA A 194 -1.41 7.18 12.06
CA ALA A 194 -1.22 7.43 13.48
C ALA A 194 -0.24 8.59 13.74
N ARG A 195 0.87 8.62 13.02
CA ARG A 195 1.84 9.71 13.10
C ARG A 195 1.19 11.05 12.79
N TYR A 196 0.48 11.17 11.69
CA TYR A 196 -0.20 12.41 11.31
C TYR A 196 -1.23 12.85 12.35
N LEU A 197 -2.09 11.93 12.77
CA LEU A 197 -3.15 12.24 13.74
C LEU A 197 -2.59 12.62 15.11
N LYS A 198 -1.55 11.92 15.61
CA LYS A 198 -0.89 12.22 16.86
C LYS A 198 -0.15 13.58 16.86
N GLU A 199 0.41 13.98 15.72
CA GLU A 199 0.99 15.31 15.55
C GLU A 199 -0.08 16.43 15.60
N LYS A 200 -1.30 16.15 15.12
CA LYS A 200 -2.44 17.08 15.18
C LYS A 200 -3.10 17.11 16.57
N ASN A 201 -3.28 15.94 17.17
CA ASN A 201 -3.86 15.78 18.49
C ASN A 201 -3.29 14.52 19.17
N SER A 202 -2.40 14.72 20.14
CA SER A 202 -1.75 13.62 20.88
C SER A 202 -2.71 12.70 21.63
N GLN A 203 -3.93 13.15 21.90
CA GLN A 203 -4.97 12.38 22.62
C GLN A 203 -5.68 11.34 21.75
N VAL A 204 -5.54 11.39 20.43
CA VAL A 204 -6.13 10.37 19.53
C VAL A 204 -5.61 8.98 19.92
N GLN A 205 -6.52 8.07 20.24
CA GLN A 205 -6.17 6.68 20.52
C GLN A 205 -5.95 5.91 19.24
N VAL A 206 -4.92 5.05 19.20
CA VAL A 206 -4.63 4.19 18.06
C VAL A 206 -4.77 2.74 18.47
N ILE A 207 -5.69 2.03 17.83
CA ILE A 207 -6.02 0.62 18.10
C ILE A 207 -5.58 -0.20 16.90
N GLY A 208 -4.56 -1.03 17.09
CA GLY A 208 -4.10 -1.99 16.10
C GLY A 208 -4.90 -3.28 16.19
N ILE A 209 -5.47 -3.73 15.06
CA ILE A 209 -6.07 -5.06 14.96
C ILE A 209 -5.06 -5.98 14.32
N ASP A 210 -4.68 -7.01 15.04
CA ASP A 210 -3.69 -7.98 14.61
C ASP A 210 -4.31 -9.35 14.37
N ALA A 211 -3.76 -10.10 13.41
CA ALA A 211 -4.23 -11.44 13.09
C ALA A 211 -3.80 -12.42 14.20
N TYR A 212 -4.68 -13.37 14.53
CA TYR A 212 -4.29 -14.45 15.43
C TYR A 212 -3.09 -15.23 14.87
N GLY A 213 -2.06 -15.41 15.70
CA GLY A 213 -0.79 -16.03 15.28
C GLY A 213 0.24 -15.04 14.71
N SER A 214 -0.08 -13.76 14.62
CA SER A 214 0.92 -12.72 14.29
C SER A 214 1.87 -12.47 15.46
N VAL A 215 3.10 -12.08 15.13
CA VAL A 215 4.12 -11.73 16.13
C VAL A 215 4.06 -10.25 16.56
N LEU A 216 3.24 -9.41 15.92
CA LEU A 216 3.26 -7.97 16.12
C LEU A 216 2.77 -7.58 17.52
N LYS A 217 1.69 -8.21 18.00
CA LYS A 217 1.18 -7.97 19.35
C LYS A 217 2.24 -8.32 20.40
N LYS A 218 2.83 -9.51 20.30
CA LYS A 218 3.88 -9.97 21.23
C LYS A 218 5.09 -9.03 21.21
N TYR A 219 5.52 -8.62 20.01
CA TYR A 219 6.61 -7.65 19.86
C TYR A 219 6.29 -6.32 20.54
N HIS A 220 5.06 -5.82 20.36
CA HIS A 220 4.62 -4.57 21.01
C HIS A 220 4.65 -4.67 22.54
N GLU A 221 4.22 -5.80 23.09
CA GLU A 221 4.14 -6.03 24.54
C GLU A 221 5.49 -6.35 25.18
N THR A 222 6.40 -7.01 24.48
CA THR A 222 7.62 -7.59 25.05
C THR A 222 8.92 -7.09 24.45
N GLY A 223 8.86 -6.46 23.27
CA GLY A 223 10.05 -6.11 22.48
C GLY A 223 10.76 -7.30 21.82
N ALA A 224 10.23 -8.53 21.98
CA ALA A 224 10.83 -9.74 21.45
C ALA A 224 10.12 -10.21 20.16
N LEU A 225 10.91 -10.50 19.11
CA LEU A 225 10.46 -11.13 17.87
C LEU A 225 10.70 -12.65 17.99
N ASP A 226 9.81 -13.35 18.68
CA ASP A 226 9.79 -14.81 18.68
C ASP A 226 8.92 -15.29 17.52
N ARG A 227 9.51 -16.12 16.65
CA ARG A 227 8.81 -16.82 15.57
C ARG A 227 8.31 -18.17 16.04
#